data_8b47eb20ce65e77b74a919761bcff532
#
_entry.id   8b47eb20ce65e77b74a919761bcff532
#
_cell.length_a   1.000
_cell.length_b   1.000
_cell.length_c   1.000
_cell.angle_alpha   90.00
_cell.angle_beta   90.00
_cell.angle_gamma   90.00
#
_symmetry.space_group_name_H-M   'P 1'
#
loop_
_entity.id
_entity.type
_entity.pdbx_description
1 polymer ?
#
loop_
_entity_poly.entity_id
_entity_poly.type
_entity_poly.pdbx_seq_one_letter_code
_entity_poly.pdbx_strand_id
1 'polypeptide(L)'
;PVVLAGGLLIVRKLRRLDLVATFVAVALATILATTQPSQYATALTETLGSSPLLFFAFVMLTEPLTAPTTRWPRIAFAAIVGFLFAPNIHIGSFYFTPELALLAGNLFAYAVGPKGRFVLTLERIEQSAVDSYDFIFRSQRKLAFQAGQYLEWTLGLDRSDNRGNRRYFTVASSPTEQSVRLGVKFYPRSSAFKRALGGMQPGATIHA
;
A
#
# COMPACT_ATOMS: atom_id res chain seq x y z
N PRO A 1 3.65 0.11 27.13
CA PRO A 1 5.02 -0.26 26.70
C PRO A 1 5.00 -1.21 25.50
N VAL A 2 4.18 -2.27 25.50
CA VAL A 2 4.14 -3.31 24.44
C VAL A 2 3.77 -2.72 23.06
N VAL A 3 2.71 -1.89 23.00
CA VAL A 3 2.25 -1.23 21.75
C VAL A 3 3.33 -0.32 21.18
N LEU A 4 4.04 0.42 22.02
CA LEU A 4 5.13 1.30 21.60
C LEU A 4 6.31 0.50 21.02
N ALA A 5 6.78 -0.52 21.74
CA ALA A 5 7.92 -1.32 21.31
C ALA A 5 7.59 -2.12 20.03
N GLY A 6 6.46 -2.83 20.02
CA GLY A 6 6.01 -3.60 18.86
C GLY A 6 5.69 -2.71 17.65
N GLY A 7 5.00 -1.60 17.89
CA GLY A 7 4.67 -0.63 16.85
C GLY A 7 5.90 0.00 16.21
N LEU A 8 6.89 0.40 17.01
CA LEU A 8 8.14 0.96 16.49
C LEU A 8 8.91 -0.04 15.64
N LEU A 9 8.95 -1.32 16.04
CA LEU A 9 9.55 -2.39 15.24
C LEU A 9 8.84 -2.58 13.89
N ILE A 10 7.50 -2.58 13.88
CA ILE A 10 6.69 -2.68 12.66
C ILE A 10 6.98 -1.51 11.73
N VAL A 11 6.91 -0.28 12.24
CA VAL A 11 7.11 0.94 11.45
C VAL A 11 8.52 1.01 10.87
N ARG A 12 9.54 0.60 11.63
CA ARG A 12 10.93 0.49 11.12
C ARG A 12 11.05 -0.56 10.03
N LYS A 13 10.45 -1.74 10.21
CA LYS A 13 10.47 -2.82 9.22
C LYS A 13 9.74 -2.43 7.93
N LEU A 14 8.62 -1.73 8.03
CA LEU A 14 7.86 -1.23 6.90
C LEU A 14 8.44 0.04 6.26
N ARG A 15 9.47 0.66 6.88
CA ARG A 15 10.05 1.95 6.46
C ARG A 15 9.00 3.06 6.32
N ARG A 16 8.06 3.15 7.27
CA ARG A 16 6.95 4.09 7.29
C ARG A 16 7.01 5.10 8.45
N LEU A 17 8.21 5.43 8.88
CA LEU A 17 8.41 6.43 9.95
C LEU A 17 7.85 7.80 9.58
N ASP A 18 7.96 8.19 8.32
CA ASP A 18 7.40 9.45 7.79
C ASP A 18 5.88 9.51 7.95
N LEU A 19 5.16 8.42 7.70
CA LEU A 19 3.72 8.30 7.87
C LEU A 19 3.32 8.56 9.34
N VAL A 20 3.90 7.77 10.25
CA VAL A 20 3.57 7.84 11.67
C VAL A 20 3.98 9.18 12.29
N ALA A 21 5.18 9.66 11.98
CA ALA A 21 5.67 10.93 12.47
C ALA A 21 4.79 12.11 12.02
N THR A 22 4.39 12.13 10.74
CA THR A 22 3.48 13.18 10.23
C THR A 22 2.12 13.10 10.89
N PHE A 23 1.52 11.91 11.01
CA PHE A 23 0.23 11.75 11.68
C PHE A 23 0.27 12.26 13.12
N VAL A 24 1.24 11.80 13.91
CA VAL A 24 1.36 12.19 15.33
C VAL A 24 1.63 13.70 15.45
N ALA A 25 2.53 14.26 14.64
CA ALA A 25 2.85 15.68 14.66
C ALA A 25 1.62 16.54 14.32
N VAL A 26 0.87 16.19 13.26
CA VAL A 26 -0.31 16.94 12.85
C VAL A 26 -1.45 16.78 13.86
N ALA A 27 -1.70 15.57 14.37
CA ALA A 27 -2.72 15.35 15.38
C ALA A 27 -2.45 16.16 16.65
N LEU A 28 -1.23 16.11 17.18
CA LEU A 28 -0.86 16.88 18.37
C LEU A 28 -0.89 18.40 18.10
N ALA A 29 -0.40 18.85 16.95
CA ALA A 29 -0.47 20.27 16.56
C ALA A 29 -1.92 20.77 16.48
N THR A 30 -2.82 19.97 15.89
CA THR A 30 -4.25 20.30 15.77
C THR A 30 -4.92 20.36 17.16
N ILE A 31 -4.65 19.39 18.02
CA ILE A 31 -5.17 19.35 19.38
C ILE A 31 -4.72 20.60 20.15
N LEU A 32 -3.43 20.93 20.10
CA LEU A 32 -2.91 22.13 20.77
C LEU A 32 -3.50 23.43 20.17
N ALA A 33 -3.64 23.51 18.86
CA ALA A 33 -4.21 24.69 18.20
C ALA A 33 -5.70 24.90 18.54
N THR A 34 -6.44 23.85 18.88
CA THR A 34 -7.86 23.89 19.20
C THR A 34 -8.18 23.85 20.71
N THR A 35 -7.16 23.76 21.56
CA THR A 35 -7.27 23.68 23.02
C THR A 35 -6.76 24.99 23.63
N GLN A 36 -7.31 25.41 24.75
CA GLN A 36 -6.82 26.61 25.49
C GLN A 36 -5.44 26.34 26.11
N PRO A 37 -4.53 27.32 26.12
CA PRO A 37 -3.18 27.16 26.66
C PRO A 37 -3.11 26.59 28.09
N SER A 38 -4.07 26.96 28.93
CA SER A 38 -4.16 26.46 30.31
C SER A 38 -4.44 24.96 30.42
N GLN A 39 -4.92 24.32 29.34
CA GLN A 39 -5.31 22.91 29.28
C GLN A 39 -4.33 22.04 28.48
N TYR A 40 -3.22 22.61 27.97
CA TYR A 40 -2.28 21.85 27.13
C TYR A 40 -1.73 20.61 27.81
N ALA A 41 -1.33 20.71 29.07
CA ALA A 41 -0.78 19.56 29.80
C ALA A 41 -1.80 18.42 29.93
N THR A 42 -3.05 18.77 30.25
CA THR A 42 -4.16 17.80 30.37
C THR A 42 -4.45 17.16 29.02
N ALA A 43 -4.61 17.97 27.96
CA ALA A 43 -4.90 17.48 26.62
C ALA A 43 -3.80 16.52 26.08
N LEU A 44 -2.53 16.84 26.32
CA LEU A 44 -1.41 15.98 25.93
C LEU A 44 -1.40 14.67 26.73
N THR A 45 -1.62 14.75 28.06
CA THR A 45 -1.64 13.55 28.93
C THR A 45 -2.78 12.62 28.55
N GLU A 46 -3.96 13.15 28.29
CA GLU A 46 -5.12 12.37 27.83
C GLU A 46 -4.89 11.76 26.44
N THR A 47 -4.36 12.57 25.51
CA THR A 47 -4.11 12.10 24.12
C THR A 47 -3.05 11.01 24.09
N LEU A 48 -1.97 11.12 24.83
CA LEU A 48 -0.89 10.14 24.83
C LEU A 48 -1.14 8.94 25.75
N GLY A 49 -1.88 9.13 26.83
CA GLY A 49 -2.08 8.11 27.85
C GLY A 49 -3.38 7.34 27.73
N SER A 50 -4.48 8.03 27.39
CA SER A 50 -5.84 7.46 27.43
C SER A 50 -6.48 7.29 26.05
N SER A 51 -6.03 8.03 25.03
CA SER A 51 -6.58 7.89 23.69
C SER A 51 -5.93 6.76 22.90
N PRO A 52 -6.60 6.24 21.86
CA PRO A 52 -6.04 5.20 21.00
C PRO A 52 -4.95 5.71 20.04
N LEU A 53 -4.42 6.93 20.20
CA LEU A 53 -3.46 7.58 19.27
C LEU A 53 -2.33 6.65 18.87
N LEU A 54 -1.65 6.04 19.83
CA LEU A 54 -0.49 5.20 19.56
C LEU A 54 -0.87 3.88 18.88
N PHE A 55 -1.97 3.26 19.31
CA PHE A 55 -2.49 2.07 18.65
C PHE A 55 -2.90 2.39 17.20
N PHE A 56 -3.63 3.48 17.03
CA PHE A 56 -4.06 3.95 15.72
C PHE A 56 -2.87 4.24 14.79
N ALA A 57 -1.86 4.98 15.29
CA ALA A 57 -0.65 5.34 14.55
C ALA A 57 0.17 4.13 14.10
N PHE A 58 0.34 3.15 15.00
CA PHE A 58 1.24 2.01 14.76
C PHE A 58 0.56 0.81 14.10
N VAL A 59 -0.74 0.65 14.26
CA VAL A 59 -1.47 -0.54 13.77
C VAL A 59 -2.41 -0.16 12.63
N MET A 60 -3.38 0.73 12.90
CA MET A 60 -4.42 1.05 11.93
C MET A 60 -3.89 1.81 10.71
N LEU A 61 -3.07 2.83 10.97
CA LEU A 61 -2.56 3.73 9.92
C LEU A 61 -1.47 3.08 9.05
N THR A 62 -0.75 2.10 9.58
CA THR A 62 0.36 1.46 8.87
C THR A 62 -0.06 0.33 7.95
N GLU A 63 -1.35 0.05 7.83
CA GLU A 63 -1.85 -1.00 6.94
C GLU A 63 -1.38 -0.78 5.49
N PRO A 64 -0.66 -1.76 4.91
CA PRO A 64 -0.02 -1.57 3.60
C PRO A 64 -0.98 -1.38 2.44
N LEU A 65 -2.20 -1.93 2.55
CA LEU A 65 -3.16 -1.96 1.45
C LEU A 65 -3.90 -0.63 1.26
N THR A 66 -4.05 0.15 2.32
CA THR A 66 -4.85 1.38 2.31
C THR A 66 -4.01 2.65 2.18
N ALA A 67 -2.78 2.64 2.73
CA ALA A 67 -1.91 3.81 2.70
C ALA A 67 -1.19 3.97 1.35
N PRO A 68 -1.03 5.22 0.83
CA PRO A 68 -0.30 5.49 -0.41
C PRO A 68 1.13 4.95 -0.40
N THR A 69 1.58 4.42 -1.52
CA THR A 69 2.93 3.83 -1.66
C THR A 69 4.02 4.88 -1.85
N THR A 70 3.70 6.02 -2.46
CA THR A 70 4.64 7.10 -2.72
C THR A 70 4.72 8.09 -1.55
N ARG A 71 5.90 8.71 -1.37
CA ARG A 71 6.21 9.51 -0.16
C ARG A 71 5.27 10.70 0.04
N TRP A 72 5.09 11.56 -0.96
CA TRP A 72 4.30 12.76 -0.81
C TRP A 72 2.80 12.52 -0.59
N PRO A 73 2.12 11.68 -1.37
CA PRO A 73 0.75 11.27 -1.06
C PRO A 73 0.60 10.61 0.31
N ARG A 74 1.60 9.85 0.77
CA ARG A 74 1.60 9.23 2.08
C ARG A 74 1.68 10.26 3.22
N ILE A 75 2.52 11.30 3.06
CA ILE A 75 2.59 12.43 3.99
C ILE A 75 1.26 13.19 4.01
N ALA A 76 0.68 13.49 2.84
CA ALA A 76 -0.62 14.15 2.75
C ALA A 76 -1.75 13.31 3.40
N PHE A 77 -1.78 12.01 3.14
CA PHE A 77 -2.68 11.06 3.80
C PHE A 77 -2.56 11.14 5.33
N ALA A 78 -1.33 11.06 5.85
CA ALA A 78 -1.06 11.13 7.29
C ALA A 78 -1.49 12.47 7.89
N ALA A 79 -1.27 13.57 7.17
CA ALA A 79 -1.68 14.89 7.61
C ALA A 79 -3.22 15.05 7.66
N ILE A 80 -3.93 14.57 6.63
CA ILE A 80 -5.40 14.58 6.61
C ILE A 80 -5.96 13.78 7.77
N VAL A 81 -5.47 12.54 7.96
CA VAL A 81 -5.95 11.68 9.05
C VAL A 81 -5.59 12.28 10.40
N GLY A 82 -4.38 12.84 10.57
CA GLY A 82 -3.95 13.47 11.83
C GLY A 82 -4.78 14.72 12.17
N PHE A 83 -5.11 15.53 11.19
CA PHE A 83 -5.98 16.67 11.37
C PHE A 83 -7.39 16.26 11.83
N LEU A 84 -8.01 15.30 11.14
CA LEU A 84 -9.36 14.83 11.45
C LEU A 84 -9.43 13.95 12.71
N PHE A 85 -8.30 13.44 13.18
CA PHE A 85 -8.23 12.66 14.41
C PHE A 85 -8.46 13.50 15.68
N ALA A 86 -8.22 14.81 15.60
CA ALA A 86 -8.36 15.69 16.74
C ALA A 86 -9.84 15.80 17.16
N PRO A 87 -10.18 15.61 18.45
CA PRO A 87 -11.56 15.51 18.93
C PRO A 87 -12.38 16.81 18.76
N ASN A 88 -11.69 17.95 18.63
CA ASN A 88 -12.32 19.26 18.48
C ASN A 88 -12.66 19.60 17.01
N ILE A 89 -12.32 18.72 16.05
CA ILE A 89 -12.63 18.96 14.64
C ILE A 89 -14.02 18.43 14.32
N HIS A 90 -14.90 19.35 13.91
CA HIS A 90 -16.29 19.05 13.59
C HIS A 90 -16.82 19.97 12.47
N ILE A 91 -17.87 19.53 11.80
CA ILE A 91 -18.61 20.31 10.80
C ILE A 91 -20.06 20.43 11.32
N GLY A 92 -20.43 21.59 11.83
CA GLY A 92 -21.71 21.78 12.52
C GLY A 92 -21.81 20.88 13.75
N SER A 93 -22.78 20.00 13.82
CA SER A 93 -22.95 18.99 14.87
C SER A 93 -22.27 17.65 14.60
N PHE A 94 -21.56 17.52 13.48
CA PHE A 94 -20.92 16.27 13.07
C PHE A 94 -19.45 16.25 13.52
N TYR A 95 -19.09 15.38 14.45
CA TYR A 95 -17.74 15.19 14.96
C TYR A 95 -17.05 14.01 14.24
N PHE A 96 -15.76 14.21 13.94
CA PHE A 96 -14.98 13.13 13.34
C PHE A 96 -14.51 12.15 14.43
N THR A 97 -14.79 10.87 14.22
CA THR A 97 -14.18 9.78 14.99
C THR A 97 -12.86 9.34 14.35
N PRO A 98 -11.98 8.63 15.08
CA PRO A 98 -10.76 8.08 14.49
C PRO A 98 -11.02 7.22 13.24
N GLU A 99 -12.11 6.46 13.22
CA GLU A 99 -12.51 5.62 12.09
C GLU A 99 -12.92 6.45 10.87
N LEU A 100 -13.64 7.55 11.09
CA LEU A 100 -14.03 8.47 10.01
C LEU A 100 -12.84 9.24 9.47
N ALA A 101 -11.89 9.61 10.33
CA ALA A 101 -10.62 10.19 9.90
C ALA A 101 -9.85 9.23 8.99
N LEU A 102 -9.77 7.94 9.34
CA LEU A 102 -9.14 6.92 8.52
C LEU A 102 -9.90 6.70 7.20
N LEU A 103 -11.24 6.68 7.25
CA LEU A 103 -12.06 6.57 6.04
C LEU A 103 -11.82 7.72 5.07
N ALA A 104 -11.75 8.96 5.57
CA ALA A 104 -11.42 10.13 4.77
C ALA A 104 -10.02 10.01 4.15
N GLY A 105 -9.04 9.55 4.93
CA GLY A 105 -7.69 9.25 4.44
C GLY A 105 -7.70 8.19 3.34
N ASN A 106 -8.43 7.09 3.52
CA ASN A 106 -8.54 6.02 2.53
C ASN A 106 -9.20 6.49 1.24
N LEU A 107 -10.20 7.35 1.33
CA LEU A 107 -10.82 7.98 0.17
C LEU A 107 -9.81 8.87 -0.59
N PHE A 108 -9.04 9.66 0.13
CA PHE A 108 -7.92 10.42 -0.45
C PHE A 108 -6.89 9.49 -1.11
N ALA A 109 -6.44 8.43 -0.41
CA ALA A 109 -5.48 7.47 -0.95
C ALA A 109 -6.00 6.80 -2.23
N TYR A 110 -7.29 6.44 -2.26
CA TYR A 110 -7.95 5.93 -3.44
C TYR A 110 -7.99 6.97 -4.58
N ALA A 111 -8.23 8.25 -4.27
CA ALA A 111 -8.30 9.31 -5.28
C ALA A 111 -6.94 9.58 -5.94
N VAL A 112 -5.84 9.55 -5.16
CA VAL A 112 -4.47 9.85 -5.65
C VAL A 112 -3.69 8.59 -6.04
N GLY A 113 -4.20 7.42 -5.70
CA GLY A 113 -3.57 6.14 -6.02
C GLY A 113 -3.47 5.91 -7.53
N PRO A 114 -2.42 5.21 -7.98
CA PRO A 114 -2.31 4.83 -9.38
C PRO A 114 -3.47 3.92 -9.77
N LYS A 115 -4.31 4.38 -10.69
CA LYS A 115 -5.48 3.63 -11.22
C LYS A 115 -5.14 2.88 -12.51
N GLY A 116 -3.88 2.69 -12.79
CA GLY A 116 -3.44 2.01 -14.00
C GLY A 116 -3.72 0.51 -13.93
N ARG A 117 -4.70 0.02 -14.66
CA ARG A 117 -4.77 -1.39 -15.05
C ARG A 117 -4.11 -1.52 -16.40
N PHE A 118 -3.11 -2.36 -16.50
CA PHE A 118 -2.46 -2.70 -17.76
C PHE A 118 -2.99 -4.05 -18.22
N VAL A 119 -3.44 -4.11 -19.45
CA VAL A 119 -3.68 -5.38 -20.14
C VAL A 119 -2.39 -5.70 -20.89
N LEU A 120 -1.76 -6.77 -20.50
CA LEU A 120 -0.50 -7.24 -21.04
C LEU A 120 -0.77 -8.49 -21.88
N THR A 121 -0.30 -8.51 -23.12
CA THR A 121 -0.44 -9.66 -24.03
C THR A 121 0.87 -10.41 -24.05
N LEU A 122 0.83 -11.71 -23.77
CA LEU A 122 2.01 -12.58 -23.83
C LEU A 122 2.50 -12.68 -25.28
N GLU A 123 3.74 -12.31 -25.50
CA GLU A 123 4.39 -12.46 -26.84
C GLU A 123 5.11 -13.79 -26.95
N ARG A 124 5.94 -14.11 -25.94
CA ARG A 124 6.74 -15.34 -25.92
C ARG A 124 7.18 -15.68 -24.49
N ILE A 125 7.59 -16.92 -24.33
CA ILE A 125 8.18 -17.46 -23.10
C ILE A 125 9.61 -17.91 -23.45
N GLU A 126 10.57 -17.47 -22.66
CA GLU A 126 11.98 -17.83 -22.80
C GLU A 126 12.44 -18.54 -21.53
N GLN A 127 13.15 -19.65 -21.67
CA GLN A 127 13.78 -20.31 -20.53
C GLN A 127 15.08 -19.58 -20.19
N SER A 128 15.13 -18.97 -19.00
CA SER A 128 16.31 -18.22 -18.52
C SER A 128 17.27 -19.06 -17.69
N ALA A 129 16.77 -20.12 -17.03
CA ALA A 129 17.58 -21.08 -16.27
C ALA A 129 16.78 -22.38 -16.04
N VAL A 130 17.38 -23.34 -15.32
CA VAL A 130 16.66 -24.56 -14.89
C VAL A 130 15.44 -24.16 -14.06
N ASP A 131 14.26 -24.63 -14.49
CA ASP A 131 12.95 -24.33 -13.89
C ASP A 131 12.60 -22.82 -13.81
N SER A 132 13.30 -21.96 -14.55
CA SER A 132 13.09 -20.52 -14.55
C SER A 132 12.78 -20.03 -15.96
N TYR A 133 11.70 -19.24 -16.06
CA TYR A 133 11.18 -18.79 -17.35
C TYR A 133 10.90 -17.28 -17.27
N ASP A 134 11.20 -16.60 -18.36
CA ASP A 134 10.87 -15.21 -18.59
C ASP A 134 9.65 -15.15 -19.51
N PHE A 135 8.59 -14.58 -18.98
CA PHE A 135 7.38 -14.28 -19.75
C PHE A 135 7.49 -12.85 -20.26
N ILE A 136 7.48 -12.69 -21.57
CA ILE A 136 7.67 -11.39 -22.25
C ILE A 136 6.32 -10.93 -22.75
N PHE A 137 5.88 -9.80 -22.23
CA PHE A 137 4.58 -9.23 -22.53
C PHE A 137 4.72 -7.91 -23.28
N ARG A 138 3.80 -7.67 -24.19
CA ARG A 138 3.56 -6.37 -24.80
C ARG A 138 2.46 -5.64 -24.05
N SER A 139 2.70 -4.39 -23.73
CA SER A 139 1.69 -3.47 -23.19
C SER A 139 1.15 -2.57 -24.30
N GLN A 140 -0.17 -2.33 -24.31
CA GLN A 140 -0.78 -1.35 -25.21
C GLN A 140 -0.39 0.10 -24.85
N ARG A 141 -0.01 0.34 -23.61
CA ARG A 141 0.45 1.65 -23.11
C ARG A 141 1.83 1.49 -22.53
N LYS A 142 2.68 2.52 -22.72
CA LYS A 142 4.01 2.53 -22.10
C LYS A 142 3.87 2.45 -20.58
N LEU A 143 4.46 1.42 -19.99
CA LEU A 143 4.56 1.29 -18.55
C LEU A 143 5.73 2.14 -18.06
N ALA A 144 5.41 3.18 -17.28
CA ALA A 144 6.43 3.99 -16.61
C ALA A 144 6.69 3.42 -15.21
N PHE A 145 7.88 2.90 -14.97
CA PHE A 145 8.29 2.32 -13.69
C PHE A 145 9.79 2.58 -13.44
N GLN A 146 10.22 2.37 -12.21
CA GLN A 146 11.63 2.40 -11.81
C GLN A 146 12.12 0.98 -11.55
N ALA A 147 13.41 0.73 -11.77
CA ALA A 147 14.01 -0.56 -11.48
C ALA A 147 13.76 -0.99 -10.02
N GLY A 148 13.34 -2.23 -9.84
CA GLY A 148 12.97 -2.79 -8.55
C GLY A 148 11.49 -2.63 -8.16
N GLN A 149 10.69 -1.92 -8.93
CA GLN A 149 9.24 -1.88 -8.72
C GLN A 149 8.58 -3.20 -9.13
N TYR A 150 7.46 -3.49 -8.47
CA TYR A 150 6.63 -4.67 -8.73
C TYR A 150 5.24 -4.26 -9.21
N LEU A 151 4.59 -5.17 -9.91
CA LEU A 151 3.20 -5.08 -10.32
C LEU A 151 2.38 -6.15 -9.59
N GLU A 152 1.11 -5.85 -9.38
CA GLU A 152 0.12 -6.85 -8.98
C GLU A 152 -0.43 -7.52 -10.23
N TRP A 153 -0.07 -8.77 -10.44
CA TRP A 153 -0.48 -9.57 -11.58
C TRP A 153 -1.75 -10.34 -11.25
N THR A 154 -2.77 -10.20 -12.06
CA THR A 154 -4.06 -10.88 -11.91
C THR A 154 -4.31 -11.76 -13.12
N LEU A 155 -4.50 -13.05 -12.88
CA LEU A 155 -4.78 -14.04 -13.92
C LEU A 155 -6.14 -14.68 -13.67
N GLY A 156 -6.92 -14.90 -14.72
CA GLY A 156 -8.12 -15.71 -14.65
C GLY A 156 -7.76 -17.15 -14.29
N LEU A 157 -8.34 -17.68 -13.23
CA LEU A 157 -8.11 -19.06 -12.79
C LEU A 157 -9.44 -19.80 -12.75
N ASP A 158 -9.51 -20.97 -13.36
CA ASP A 158 -10.68 -21.86 -13.25
C ASP A 158 -10.88 -22.33 -11.81
N ARG A 159 -9.77 -22.60 -11.10
CA ARG A 159 -9.74 -22.93 -9.67
C ARG A 159 -8.59 -22.20 -8.98
N SER A 160 -8.92 -21.29 -8.06
CA SER A 160 -7.91 -20.62 -7.23
C SER A 160 -7.55 -21.47 -6.01
N ASP A 161 -6.29 -21.36 -5.57
CA ASP A 161 -5.88 -21.82 -4.23
C ASP A 161 -6.24 -20.77 -3.15
N ASN A 162 -5.97 -21.08 -1.87
CA ASN A 162 -6.26 -20.18 -0.73
C ASN A 162 -5.56 -18.82 -0.82
N ARG A 163 -4.65 -18.62 -1.78
CA ARG A 163 -3.92 -17.39 -2.03
C ARG A 163 -4.56 -16.53 -3.13
N GLY A 164 -5.68 -16.97 -3.70
CA GLY A 164 -6.39 -16.26 -4.75
C GLY A 164 -5.64 -16.19 -6.08
N ASN A 165 -6.10 -15.28 -6.94
CA ASN A 165 -5.66 -15.14 -8.34
C ASN A 165 -4.73 -13.95 -8.57
N ARG A 166 -4.20 -13.31 -7.52
CA ARG A 166 -3.31 -12.17 -7.59
C ARG A 166 -1.94 -12.50 -7.01
N ARG A 167 -0.90 -12.01 -7.64
CA ARG A 167 0.48 -12.13 -7.15
C ARG A 167 1.27 -10.88 -7.46
N TYR A 168 2.16 -10.52 -6.56
CA TYR A 168 3.12 -9.45 -6.76
C TYR A 168 4.42 -10.03 -7.29
N PHE A 169 4.87 -9.53 -8.42
CA PHE A 169 6.19 -9.85 -8.97
C PHE A 169 6.90 -8.57 -9.39
N THR A 170 8.21 -8.57 -9.18
CA THR A 170 9.07 -7.49 -9.67
C THR A 170 9.09 -7.49 -11.20
N VAL A 171 9.06 -6.31 -11.79
CA VAL A 171 9.27 -6.14 -13.23
C VAL A 171 10.72 -6.46 -13.54
N ALA A 172 10.97 -7.48 -14.37
CA ALA A 172 12.31 -7.97 -14.68
C ALA A 172 12.94 -7.27 -15.90
N SER A 173 12.16 -6.52 -16.68
CA SER A 173 12.69 -5.69 -17.78
C SER A 173 13.26 -4.38 -17.25
N SER A 174 14.13 -3.75 -18.06
CA SER A 174 14.59 -2.38 -17.82
C SER A 174 13.45 -1.38 -18.09
N PRO A 175 13.38 -0.23 -17.36
CA PRO A 175 12.45 0.85 -17.67
C PRO A 175 12.60 1.44 -19.08
N THR A 176 13.71 1.17 -19.75
CA THR A 176 14.01 1.60 -21.13
C THR A 176 13.50 0.63 -22.18
N GLU A 177 13.17 -0.61 -21.80
CA GLU A 177 12.60 -1.60 -22.71
C GLU A 177 11.13 -1.31 -23.02
N GLN A 178 10.68 -1.74 -24.21
CA GLN A 178 9.28 -1.61 -24.62
C GLN A 178 8.41 -2.77 -24.13
N SER A 179 9.04 -3.90 -23.84
CA SER A 179 8.37 -5.10 -23.32
C SER A 179 8.41 -5.14 -21.78
N VAL A 180 7.39 -5.74 -21.20
CA VAL A 180 7.33 -6.02 -19.77
C VAL A 180 7.72 -7.46 -19.54
N ARG A 181 8.79 -7.69 -18.79
CA ARG A 181 9.30 -9.03 -18.51
C ARG A 181 8.95 -9.47 -17.09
N LEU A 182 8.47 -10.70 -16.96
CA LEU A 182 8.18 -11.36 -15.70
C LEU A 182 9.01 -12.62 -15.57
N GLY A 183 10.02 -12.61 -14.71
CA GLY A 183 10.83 -13.79 -14.41
C GLY A 183 10.19 -14.67 -13.32
N VAL A 184 9.98 -15.94 -13.59
CA VAL A 184 9.33 -16.87 -12.65
C VAL A 184 10.07 -18.18 -12.57
N LYS A 185 10.44 -18.59 -11.35
CA LYS A 185 10.93 -19.94 -11.07
C LYS A 185 9.77 -20.85 -10.69
N PHE A 186 9.69 -22.00 -11.32
CA PHE A 186 8.70 -23.04 -11.04
C PHE A 186 9.26 -24.07 -10.08
N TYR A 187 8.38 -24.69 -9.30
CA TYR A 187 8.70 -25.75 -8.35
C TYR A 187 7.72 -26.90 -8.57
N PRO A 188 8.04 -28.14 -8.20
CA PRO A 188 7.16 -29.29 -8.38
C PRO A 188 5.76 -29.10 -7.78
N ARG A 189 5.67 -28.37 -6.64
CA ARG A 189 4.40 -27.98 -6.00
C ARG A 189 4.10 -26.50 -6.23
N SER A 190 3.97 -26.10 -7.49
CA SER A 190 3.63 -24.73 -7.84
C SER A 190 2.19 -24.37 -7.46
N SER A 191 1.95 -23.08 -7.12
CA SER A 191 0.60 -22.56 -6.85
C SER A 191 -0.30 -22.60 -8.07
N ALA A 192 -1.62 -22.52 -7.86
CA ALA A 192 -2.60 -22.47 -8.96
C ALA A 192 -2.28 -21.34 -9.96
N PHE A 193 -1.89 -20.16 -9.44
CA PHE A 193 -1.44 -19.03 -10.27
C PHE A 193 -0.25 -19.39 -11.16
N LYS A 194 0.81 -19.99 -10.60
CA LYS A 194 1.99 -20.37 -11.38
C LYS A 194 1.68 -21.46 -12.41
N ARG A 195 0.84 -22.44 -12.08
CA ARG A 195 0.42 -23.44 -13.05
C ARG A 195 -0.33 -22.84 -14.23
N ALA A 196 -1.28 -21.92 -13.95
CA ALA A 196 -2.01 -21.22 -14.99
C ALA A 196 -1.09 -20.32 -15.83
N LEU A 197 -0.15 -19.61 -15.19
CA LEU A 197 0.86 -18.80 -15.88
C LEU A 197 1.73 -19.66 -16.81
N GLY A 198 2.19 -20.82 -16.34
CA GLY A 198 2.98 -21.77 -17.16
C GLY A 198 2.21 -22.39 -18.31
N GLY A 199 0.88 -22.43 -18.25
CA GLY A 199 -0.01 -22.89 -19.32
C GLY A 199 -0.42 -21.79 -20.31
N MET A 200 0.01 -20.53 -20.11
CA MET A 200 -0.33 -19.45 -21.04
C MET A 200 0.31 -19.68 -22.42
N GLN A 201 -0.43 -19.34 -23.46
CA GLN A 201 0.06 -19.37 -24.83
C GLN A 201 0.32 -17.94 -25.34
N PRO A 202 1.23 -17.73 -26.29
CA PRO A 202 1.37 -16.45 -26.98
C PRO A 202 0.02 -15.92 -27.49
N GLY A 203 -0.25 -14.63 -27.26
CA GLY A 203 -1.53 -14.00 -27.51
C GLY A 203 -2.49 -13.95 -26.32
N ALA A 204 -2.26 -14.77 -25.29
CA ALA A 204 -3.06 -14.69 -24.05
C ALA A 204 -2.81 -13.41 -23.27
N THR A 205 -3.83 -12.93 -22.56
CA THR A 205 -3.77 -11.67 -21.80
C THR A 205 -3.74 -11.89 -20.30
N ILE A 206 -3.05 -10.99 -19.60
CA ILE A 206 -3.00 -10.91 -18.15
C ILE A 206 -3.19 -9.44 -17.72
N HIS A 207 -3.79 -9.23 -16.56
CA HIS A 207 -3.93 -7.90 -15.99
C HIS A 207 -2.81 -7.63 -14.97
N ALA A 208 -2.25 -6.41 -15.02
CA ALA A 208 -1.23 -5.96 -14.10
C ALA A 208 -1.49 -4.51 -13.64
#